data_059a78a39448cd4ced6058b4e9ff4556
#
_entry.id   059a78a39448cd4ced6058b4e9ff4556
#
_cell.length_a   1.000
_cell.length_b   1.000
_cell.length_c   1.000
_cell.angle_alpha   90.00
_cell.angle_beta   90.00
_cell.angle_gamma   90.00
#
_symmetry.space_group_name_H-M   'P 1'
#
loop_
_entity.id
_entity.type
_entity.pdbx_description
1 polymer ?
#
loop_
_entity_poly.entity_id
_entity_poly.type
_entity_poly.pdbx_seq_one_letter_code
_entity_poly.pdbx_strand_id
1 'polypeptide(L)'
;MMPKFVLAWITSSLEDSQTLQTGGHVVFVRHPERGWEIPGGHLNSGESPEQALIREVLEETGLDVEIITWNKEYYPNGWVAHAVTNSEPNTESWNVADEKVDEIAWWNRVPPVIMWTEQEFIDLDNWHNSVK
;
A
#
# COMPACT_ATOMS: atom_id res chain seq x y z
N MET A 1 -15.91 -11.81 -9.03
CA MET A 1 -15.24 -11.22 -10.19
C MET A 1 -13.80 -10.88 -9.84
N MET A 2 -12.87 -11.15 -10.74
CA MET A 2 -11.45 -10.85 -10.50
C MET A 2 -11.16 -9.37 -10.74
N PRO A 3 -10.35 -8.73 -9.91
CA PRO A 3 -9.95 -7.35 -10.14
C PRO A 3 -8.93 -7.27 -11.27
N LYS A 4 -8.80 -6.10 -11.88
CA LYS A 4 -7.76 -5.83 -12.88
C LYS A 4 -6.43 -5.50 -12.21
N PHE A 5 -6.50 -4.86 -11.04
CA PHE A 5 -5.31 -4.49 -10.26
C PHE A 5 -5.57 -4.68 -8.78
N VAL A 6 -4.48 -4.77 -8.03
CA VAL A 6 -4.51 -4.85 -6.57
C VAL A 6 -3.56 -3.81 -5.98
N LEU A 7 -3.92 -3.26 -4.83
CA LEU A 7 -3.15 -2.26 -4.11
C LEU A 7 -3.01 -2.69 -2.66
N ALA A 8 -1.93 -2.27 -2.01
CA ALA A 8 -1.65 -2.66 -0.64
C ALA A 8 -1.60 -1.46 0.30
N TRP A 9 -2.44 -1.50 1.32
CA TRP A 9 -2.38 -0.60 2.46
C TRP A 9 -1.56 -1.32 3.53
N ILE A 10 -0.25 -0.98 3.62
CA ILE A 10 0.72 -1.74 4.41
C ILE A 10 1.00 -1.03 5.72
N THR A 11 0.73 -1.72 6.83
CA THR A 11 1.06 -1.26 8.17
C THR A 11 2.08 -2.19 8.82
N SER A 12 2.64 -1.77 9.95
CA SER A 12 3.61 -2.58 10.69
C SER A 12 2.92 -3.38 11.79
N SER A 13 3.24 -4.67 11.86
CA SER A 13 2.79 -5.52 12.97
C SER A 13 3.46 -5.16 14.29
N LEU A 14 4.50 -4.34 14.25
CA LEU A 14 5.27 -3.93 15.43
C LEU A 14 4.78 -2.61 16.02
N GLU A 15 3.85 -1.93 15.36
CA GLU A 15 3.28 -0.67 15.83
C GLU A 15 1.95 -0.88 16.53
N ASP A 16 1.74 -0.21 17.67
CA ASP A 16 0.46 -0.27 18.38
C ASP A 16 -0.63 0.51 17.64
N SER A 17 -0.31 1.71 17.15
CA SER A 17 -1.23 2.49 16.35
C SER A 17 -1.20 2.02 14.91
N GLN A 18 -2.37 1.81 14.33
CA GLN A 18 -2.50 1.24 13.01
C GLN A 18 -3.08 2.22 11.98
N THR A 19 -3.42 3.45 12.38
CA THR A 19 -4.01 4.43 11.45
C THR A 19 -3.17 5.70 11.41
N LEU A 20 -3.19 6.37 10.26
CA LEU A 20 -2.51 7.66 10.09
C LEU A 20 -3.05 8.70 11.07
N GLN A 21 -4.36 8.63 11.36
CA GLN A 21 -5.04 9.58 12.26
C GLN A 21 -4.50 9.53 13.69
N THR A 22 -3.96 8.39 14.10
CA THR A 22 -3.45 8.18 15.46
C THR A 22 -1.93 8.03 15.48
N GLY A 23 -1.24 8.43 14.42
CA GLY A 23 0.21 8.42 14.34
C GLY A 23 0.82 7.12 13.84
N GLY A 24 0.00 6.18 13.40
CA GLY A 24 0.49 4.95 12.77
C GLY A 24 1.07 5.23 11.39
N HIS A 25 1.90 4.32 10.90
CA HIS A 25 2.61 4.50 9.63
C HIS A 25 2.09 3.55 8.56
N VAL A 26 2.10 4.03 7.32
CA VAL A 26 1.73 3.26 6.13
C VAL A 26 2.86 3.41 5.11
N VAL A 27 3.14 2.35 4.37
CA VAL A 27 4.18 2.36 3.33
C VAL A 27 3.62 2.98 2.06
N PHE A 28 4.33 3.98 1.54
CA PHE A 28 4.05 4.58 0.24
C PHE A 28 5.27 4.47 -0.66
N VAL A 29 5.03 4.43 -1.95
CA VAL A 29 6.06 4.44 -2.99
C VAL A 29 5.89 5.70 -3.83
N ARG A 30 7.01 6.28 -4.29
CA ARG A 30 6.96 7.46 -5.14
C ARG A 30 7.24 7.07 -6.58
N HIS A 31 6.22 7.21 -7.43
CA HIS A 31 6.36 7.00 -8.87
C HIS A 31 6.97 8.26 -9.50
N PRO A 32 7.88 8.13 -10.49
CA PRO A 32 8.54 9.30 -11.10
C PRO A 32 7.58 10.34 -11.66
N GLU A 33 6.43 9.92 -12.17
CA GLU A 33 5.45 10.81 -12.80
C GLU A 33 4.21 11.03 -11.96
N ARG A 34 3.73 9.98 -11.28
CA ARG A 34 2.45 10.05 -10.53
C ARG A 34 2.60 10.52 -9.09
N GLY A 35 3.83 10.58 -8.56
CA GLY A 35 4.06 10.96 -7.17
C GLY A 35 3.83 9.81 -6.18
N TRP A 36 3.54 10.17 -4.94
CA TRP A 36 3.33 9.18 -3.88
C TRP A 36 2.02 8.43 -4.08
N GLU A 37 2.11 7.12 -3.93
CA GLU A 37 0.96 6.22 -4.06
C GLU A 37 1.19 4.97 -3.20
N ILE A 38 0.15 4.17 -2.98
CA ILE A 38 0.32 2.88 -2.31
C ILE A 38 0.79 1.85 -3.34
N PRO A 39 1.60 0.87 -2.90
CA PRO A 39 2.15 -0.12 -3.84
C PRO A 39 1.10 -1.06 -4.38
N GLY A 40 1.34 -1.60 -5.55
CA GLY A 40 0.47 -2.56 -6.21
C GLY A 40 0.62 -2.53 -7.71
N GLY A 41 -0.27 -3.20 -8.41
CA GLY A 41 -0.23 -3.26 -9.87
C GLY A 41 -1.22 -4.28 -10.44
N HIS A 42 -1.08 -4.50 -11.74
CA HIS A 42 -1.98 -5.40 -12.48
C HIS A 42 -1.66 -6.87 -12.22
N LEU A 43 -2.69 -7.71 -12.29
CA LEU A 43 -2.50 -9.15 -12.22
C LEU A 43 -1.88 -9.64 -13.53
N ASN A 44 -0.93 -10.57 -13.40
CA ASN A 44 -0.43 -11.32 -14.56
C ASN A 44 -1.40 -12.43 -14.90
N SER A 45 -1.33 -12.93 -16.13
CA SER A 45 -2.17 -14.03 -16.57
C SER A 45 -1.99 -15.25 -15.67
N GLY A 46 -3.11 -15.79 -15.17
CA GLY A 46 -3.11 -16.95 -14.29
C GLY A 46 -2.81 -16.67 -12.82
N GLU A 47 -2.56 -15.42 -12.48
CA GLU A 47 -2.24 -15.01 -11.11
C GLU A 47 -3.52 -14.78 -10.30
N SER A 48 -3.53 -15.22 -9.04
CA SER A 48 -4.60 -14.83 -8.12
C SER A 48 -4.35 -13.41 -7.59
N PRO A 49 -5.38 -12.72 -7.06
CA PRO A 49 -5.17 -11.42 -6.43
C PRO A 49 -4.13 -11.45 -5.30
N GLU A 50 -4.11 -12.50 -4.50
CA GLU A 50 -3.14 -12.69 -3.42
C GLU A 50 -1.72 -12.81 -3.95
N GLN A 51 -1.53 -13.62 -5.00
CA GLN A 51 -0.22 -13.78 -5.62
C GLN A 51 0.27 -12.48 -6.23
N ALA A 52 -0.62 -11.75 -6.91
CA ALA A 52 -0.29 -10.47 -7.53
C ALA A 52 0.13 -9.45 -6.47
N LEU A 53 -0.59 -9.37 -5.35
CA LEU A 53 -0.28 -8.42 -4.30
C LEU A 53 1.08 -8.70 -3.68
N ILE A 54 1.33 -9.94 -3.29
CA ILE A 54 2.62 -10.33 -2.68
C ILE A 54 3.77 -10.02 -3.63
N ARG A 55 3.61 -10.37 -4.91
CA ARG A 55 4.62 -10.11 -5.94
C ARG A 55 4.88 -8.62 -6.14
N GLU A 56 3.82 -7.83 -6.32
CA GLU A 56 3.95 -6.39 -6.55
C GLU A 56 4.58 -5.68 -5.37
N VAL A 57 4.16 -6.03 -4.15
CA VAL A 57 4.73 -5.43 -2.94
C VAL A 57 6.21 -5.75 -2.83
N LEU A 58 6.60 -7.00 -3.07
CA LEU A 58 8.01 -7.39 -3.02
C LEU A 58 8.84 -6.65 -4.07
N GLU A 59 8.34 -6.55 -5.31
CA GLU A 59 9.03 -5.83 -6.39
C GLU A 59 9.19 -4.34 -6.09
N GLU A 60 8.15 -3.71 -5.56
CA GLU A 60 8.12 -2.26 -5.38
C GLU A 60 8.67 -1.78 -4.05
N THR A 61 8.68 -2.61 -3.03
CA THR A 61 9.11 -2.20 -1.68
C THR A 61 10.20 -3.07 -1.08
N GLY A 62 10.38 -4.27 -1.58
CA GLY A 62 11.28 -5.25 -0.97
C GLY A 62 10.72 -5.90 0.30
N LEU A 63 9.46 -5.62 0.64
CA LEU A 63 8.85 -6.13 1.87
C LEU A 63 8.06 -7.41 1.64
N ASP A 64 8.14 -8.31 2.62
CA ASP A 64 7.24 -9.45 2.72
C ASP A 64 6.04 -9.03 3.55
N VAL A 65 4.84 -9.33 3.08
CA VAL A 65 3.62 -8.95 3.76
C VAL A 65 2.69 -10.13 3.93
N GLU A 66 1.84 -10.03 4.96
CA GLU A 66 0.71 -10.94 5.17
C GLU A 66 -0.57 -10.16 4.89
N ILE A 67 -1.44 -10.72 4.06
CA ILE A 67 -2.73 -10.09 3.73
C ILE A 67 -3.71 -10.39 4.86
N ILE A 68 -4.31 -9.34 5.42
CA ILE A 68 -5.26 -9.46 6.52
C ILE A 68 -6.69 -9.46 6.01
N THR A 69 -7.06 -8.49 5.17
CA THR A 69 -8.40 -8.37 4.62
C THR A 69 -8.37 -7.58 3.31
N TRP A 70 -9.47 -7.63 2.58
CA TRP A 70 -9.63 -6.96 1.30
C TRP A 70 -10.78 -5.97 1.32
N ASN A 71 -10.57 -4.83 0.67
CA ASN A 71 -11.64 -3.91 0.26
C ASN A 71 -11.86 -4.11 -1.24
N LYS A 72 -12.98 -4.71 -1.60
CA LYS A 72 -13.29 -5.06 -2.99
C LYS A 72 -14.24 -4.05 -3.65
N GLU A 73 -14.59 -2.99 -2.93
CA GLU A 73 -15.65 -2.07 -3.35
C GLU A 73 -15.19 -0.64 -3.61
N TYR A 74 -14.06 -0.23 -3.05
CA TYR A 74 -13.63 1.18 -3.15
C TYR A 74 -13.34 1.58 -4.59
N TYR A 75 -12.65 0.74 -5.35
CA TYR A 75 -12.42 0.98 -6.78
C TYR A 75 -13.25 0.02 -7.62
N PRO A 76 -13.78 0.48 -8.77
CA PRO A 76 -14.64 -0.38 -9.60
C PRO A 76 -13.92 -1.59 -10.21
N ASN A 77 -12.62 -1.48 -10.46
CA ASN A 77 -11.87 -2.55 -11.13
C ASN A 77 -10.66 -3.02 -10.33
N GLY A 78 -10.53 -2.60 -9.08
CA GLY A 78 -9.37 -2.92 -8.27
C GLY A 78 -9.75 -3.22 -6.83
N TRP A 79 -8.93 -4.05 -6.18
CA TRP A 79 -9.08 -4.39 -4.77
C TRP A 79 -7.92 -3.80 -3.98
N VAL A 80 -8.21 -3.37 -2.75
CA VAL A 80 -7.18 -2.89 -1.83
C VAL A 80 -7.09 -3.88 -0.67
N ALA A 81 -5.88 -4.37 -0.41
CA ALA A 81 -5.63 -5.23 0.73
C ALA A 81 -5.10 -4.41 1.90
N HIS A 82 -5.59 -4.70 3.10
CA HIS A 82 -4.82 -4.37 4.29
C HIS A 82 -3.81 -5.48 4.47
N ALA A 83 -2.54 -5.14 4.49
CA ALA A 83 -1.43 -6.08 4.66
C ALA A 83 -0.51 -5.59 5.76
N VAL A 84 0.15 -6.51 6.43
CA VAL A 84 1.10 -6.18 7.50
C VAL A 84 2.47 -6.73 7.18
N THR A 85 3.48 -6.00 7.60
CA THR A 85 4.87 -6.44 7.53
C THR A 85 5.50 -6.38 8.92
N ASN A 86 6.42 -7.30 9.18
CA ASN A 86 7.11 -7.39 10.47
C ASN A 86 8.39 -6.55 10.44
N SER A 87 8.23 -5.25 10.19
CA SER A 87 9.32 -4.29 10.11
C SER A 87 8.98 -3.04 10.89
N GLU A 88 9.96 -2.49 11.60
CA GLU A 88 9.79 -1.22 12.30
C GLU A 88 9.68 -0.07 11.30
N PRO A 89 8.66 0.78 11.41
CA PRO A 89 8.67 2.01 10.64
C PRO A 89 9.85 2.88 11.06
N ASN A 90 10.53 3.46 10.09
CA ASN A 90 11.60 4.41 10.38
C ASN A 90 11.45 5.65 9.53
N THR A 91 12.27 6.68 9.80
CA THR A 91 12.18 7.96 9.12
C THR A 91 12.98 8.00 7.81
N GLU A 92 13.76 6.96 7.54
CA GLU A 92 14.59 6.92 6.35
C GLU A 92 13.85 6.22 5.22
N SER A 93 13.92 6.81 4.02
CA SER A 93 13.43 6.16 2.83
C SER A 93 14.44 5.13 2.32
N TRP A 94 13.98 4.27 1.44
CA TRP A 94 14.85 3.29 0.80
C TRP A 94 14.45 3.12 -0.66
N ASN A 95 15.24 2.33 -1.40
CA ASN A 95 15.03 2.13 -2.83
C ASN A 95 15.08 0.64 -3.17
N VAL A 96 14.46 0.31 -4.28
CA VAL A 96 14.54 -1.03 -4.90
C VAL A 96 14.93 -0.86 -6.37
N ALA A 97 15.30 -1.96 -7.02
CA ALA A 97 15.67 -1.94 -8.44
C ALA A 97 14.41 -2.05 -9.32
N ASP A 98 13.56 -1.01 -9.27
CA ASP A 98 12.33 -0.93 -10.06
C ASP A 98 12.24 0.48 -10.65
N GLU A 99 12.18 0.58 -11.96
CA GLU A 99 12.14 1.86 -12.67
C GLU A 99 10.90 2.70 -12.35
N LYS A 100 9.84 2.06 -11.86
CA LYS A 100 8.59 2.74 -11.51
C LYS A 100 8.61 3.33 -10.11
N VAL A 101 9.66 3.06 -9.33
CA VAL A 101 9.75 3.48 -7.93
C VAL A 101 11.02 4.28 -7.70
N ASP A 102 10.88 5.56 -7.42
CA ASP A 102 12.01 6.44 -7.10
C ASP A 102 12.40 6.36 -5.62
N GLU A 103 11.41 6.15 -4.77
CA GLU A 103 11.61 6.21 -3.32
C GLU A 103 10.49 5.46 -2.61
N ILE A 104 10.82 4.81 -1.49
CA ILE A 104 9.87 4.12 -0.63
C ILE A 104 10.01 4.68 0.77
N ALA A 105 8.91 4.94 1.45
CA ALA A 105 8.97 5.47 2.81
C ALA A 105 7.73 5.10 3.63
N TRP A 106 7.94 5.05 4.94
CA TRP A 106 6.85 5.01 5.90
C TRP A 106 6.37 6.44 6.15
N TRP A 107 5.06 6.65 6.04
CA TRP A 107 4.43 7.94 6.30
C TRP A 107 3.43 7.79 7.44
N ASN A 108 3.44 8.73 8.38
CA ASN A 108 2.43 8.80 9.46
C ASN A 108 1.39 9.89 9.18
N ARG A 109 1.28 10.30 7.94
CA ARG A 109 0.30 11.27 7.42
C ARG A 109 0.17 11.01 5.93
N VAL A 110 -0.84 11.59 5.30
CA VAL A 110 -0.96 11.52 3.85
C VAL A 110 0.22 12.26 3.23
N PRO A 111 1.01 11.59 2.36
CA PRO A 111 2.14 12.26 1.70
C PRO A 111 1.65 13.26 0.65
N PRO A 112 2.53 14.16 0.16
CA PRO A 112 2.18 15.05 -0.95
C PRO A 112 1.80 14.24 -2.18
N VAL A 113 0.63 14.52 -2.75
CA VAL A 113 0.11 13.76 -3.90
C VAL A 113 0.18 14.57 -5.18
N ILE A 114 0.30 13.89 -6.33
CA ILE A 114 0.28 14.50 -7.66
C ILE A 114 -0.91 13.95 -8.45
N MET A 115 -0.88 12.67 -8.81
CA MET A 115 -1.94 12.03 -9.58
C MET A 115 -3.03 11.45 -8.70
N TRP A 116 -2.67 10.96 -7.52
CA TRP A 116 -3.63 10.46 -6.54
C TRP A 116 -4.24 11.65 -5.79
N THR A 117 -5.33 11.42 -5.09
CA THR A 117 -5.97 12.44 -4.26
C THR A 117 -5.75 12.15 -2.78
N GLU A 118 -5.64 13.21 -2.01
CA GLU A 118 -5.56 13.08 -0.56
C GLU A 118 -6.78 12.33 -0.01
N GLN A 119 -7.96 12.57 -0.62
CA GLN A 119 -9.20 11.95 -0.18
C GLN A 119 -9.16 10.42 -0.30
N GLU A 120 -8.51 9.87 -1.32
CA GLU A 120 -8.38 8.42 -1.47
C GLU A 120 -7.67 7.82 -0.27
N PHE A 121 -6.59 8.43 0.18
CA PHE A 121 -5.83 7.92 1.32
C PHE A 121 -6.55 8.14 2.64
N ILE A 122 -7.29 9.22 2.78
CA ILE A 122 -8.15 9.44 3.94
C ILE A 122 -9.23 8.36 4.00
N ASP A 123 -9.85 8.05 2.88
CA ASP A 123 -10.89 7.02 2.79
C ASP A 123 -10.35 5.64 3.14
N LEU A 124 -9.18 5.30 2.65
CA LEU A 124 -8.55 3.99 2.93
C LEU A 124 -8.12 3.89 4.40
N ASP A 125 -7.62 4.97 4.97
CA ASP A 125 -7.27 5.00 6.39
C ASP A 125 -8.53 4.81 7.26
N ASN A 126 -9.63 5.46 6.91
CA ASN A 126 -10.91 5.30 7.60
C ASN A 126 -11.43 3.86 7.47
N TRP A 127 -11.34 3.28 6.28
CA TRP A 127 -11.72 1.88 6.08
C TRP A 127 -10.90 0.96 6.97
N HIS A 128 -9.57 1.12 6.93
CA HIS A 128 -8.67 0.29 7.75
C HIS A 128 -9.03 0.41 9.23
N ASN A 129 -9.30 1.61 9.70
CA ASN A 129 -9.67 1.85 11.10
C ASN A 129 -11.00 1.19 11.47
N SER A 130 -11.93 1.09 10.52
CA SER A 130 -13.28 0.55 10.77
C SER A 130 -13.33 -0.98 10.85
N VAL A 131 -12.35 -1.68 10.27
CA VAL A 131 -12.34 -3.14 10.19
C VAL A 131 -11.42 -3.81 11.22
N LYS A 132 -10.93 -3.06 12.16
CA LYS A 132 -10.10 -3.59 13.24
C LYS A 132 -10.89 -4.46 14.18
#